data_1ab57309fb48603d9f67276faffa6525
#
_entry.id   1ab57309fb48603d9f67276faffa6525
#
_cell.length_a   1.000
_cell.length_b   1.000
_cell.length_c   1.000
_cell.angle_alpha   90.00
_cell.angle_beta   90.00
_cell.angle_gamma   90.00
#
_symmetry.space_group_name_H-M   'P 1'
#
loop_
_entity.id
_entity.type
_entity.pdbx_description
1 polymer ?
#
loop_
_entity_poly.entity_id
_entity_poly.type
_entity_poly.pdbx_seq_one_letter_code
_entity_poly.pdbx_strand_id
1 'polypeptide(L)'
;MPEPKIDKNKKDLQFKLAVLRYYKFVTVLIIIVLIGLSYYFILEPKYQQVGIGGKYNIDTLKQELIKRQNYLDNLKKLAANYQNISQTEMLKLNEVLPEEEDIPGLFVQLQNLAQENNLLLASVSINETSGSSQNGNLAGNIKKLSVSLNLIGGQGNSYNEVKQFLSALEYNLRIFDVNSVYFSPDSPSYTINIFTYYYKNN
;
A
#
# COMPACT_ATOMS: atom_id res chain seq x y z
N MET A 1 -49.42 43.88 -63.75
CA MET A 1 -49.57 44.63 -62.50
C MET A 1 -48.29 44.34 -61.66
N PRO A 2 -47.47 45.34 -61.42
CA PRO A 2 -46.29 45.12 -60.59
C PRO A 2 -46.63 45.18 -59.09
N GLU A 3 -46.22 44.21 -58.34
CA GLU A 3 -46.35 44.18 -56.86
C GLU A 3 -45.55 45.33 -56.21
N PRO A 4 -46.09 45.92 -55.13
CA PRO A 4 -45.42 47.01 -54.44
C PRO A 4 -44.23 46.46 -53.67
N LYS A 5 -43.01 46.83 -54.01
CA LYS A 5 -41.81 46.62 -53.20
C LYS A 5 -41.98 47.36 -51.89
N ILE A 6 -42.30 46.66 -50.82
CA ILE A 6 -42.34 47.17 -49.46
C ILE A 6 -40.98 47.64 -49.05
N ASP A 7 -40.90 48.93 -48.85
CA ASP A 7 -39.70 49.73 -48.64
C ASP A 7 -39.06 49.34 -47.28
N LYS A 8 -38.07 48.47 -47.30
CA LYS A 8 -37.31 48.06 -46.11
C LYS A 8 -36.68 49.30 -45.42
N ASN A 9 -36.38 50.33 -46.16
CA ASN A 9 -35.80 51.57 -45.65
C ASN A 9 -36.74 52.35 -44.69
N LYS A 10 -38.06 52.30 -44.87
CA LYS A 10 -39.00 52.98 -43.97
C LYS A 10 -39.08 52.34 -42.59
N LYS A 11 -38.97 51.01 -42.51
CA LYS A 11 -38.94 50.29 -41.22
C LYS A 11 -37.68 50.56 -40.42
N ASP A 12 -36.54 50.60 -41.08
CA ASP A 12 -35.24 50.91 -40.47
C ASP A 12 -35.16 52.36 -39.98
N LEU A 13 -35.78 53.28 -40.71
CA LEU A 13 -35.85 54.72 -40.30
C LEU A 13 -36.73 54.91 -39.08
N GLN A 14 -37.90 54.24 -39.06
CA GLN A 14 -38.83 54.30 -37.91
C GLN A 14 -38.20 53.67 -36.67
N PHE A 15 -37.45 52.56 -36.81
CA PHE A 15 -36.75 51.92 -35.72
C PHE A 15 -35.64 52.86 -35.15
N LYS A 16 -34.85 53.49 -36.00
CA LYS A 16 -33.83 54.46 -35.59
C LYS A 16 -34.45 55.67 -34.86
N LEU A 17 -35.53 56.20 -35.31
CA LEU A 17 -36.25 57.31 -34.66
C LEU A 17 -36.88 56.90 -33.33
N ALA A 18 -37.41 55.72 -33.21
CA ALA A 18 -37.93 55.17 -31.95
C ALA A 18 -36.80 54.97 -30.94
N VAL A 19 -35.62 54.40 -31.35
CA VAL A 19 -34.43 54.24 -30.51
C VAL A 19 -33.92 55.59 -30.02
N LEU A 20 -33.87 56.63 -30.87
CA LEU A 20 -33.45 57.98 -30.48
C LEU A 20 -34.42 58.63 -29.46
N ARG A 21 -35.75 58.39 -29.59
CA ARG A 21 -36.77 58.91 -28.67
C ARG A 21 -36.73 58.24 -27.31
N TYR A 22 -36.42 56.94 -27.28
CA TYR A 22 -36.40 56.13 -26.05
C TYR A 22 -34.99 55.77 -25.61
N TYR A 23 -33.98 56.47 -26.09
CA TYR A 23 -32.59 56.19 -25.86
C TYR A 23 -32.25 55.99 -24.36
N LYS A 24 -32.82 56.80 -23.48
CA LYS A 24 -32.63 56.66 -22.04
C LYS A 24 -33.18 55.34 -21.49
N PHE A 25 -34.36 54.92 -21.96
CA PHE A 25 -34.94 53.63 -21.56
C PHE A 25 -34.15 52.44 -22.13
N VAL A 26 -33.69 52.54 -23.37
CA VAL A 26 -32.85 51.52 -24.01
C VAL A 26 -31.53 51.35 -23.28
N THR A 27 -30.91 52.45 -22.85
CA THR A 27 -29.64 52.41 -22.10
C THR A 27 -29.84 51.73 -20.73
N VAL A 28 -30.92 52.06 -20.01
CA VAL A 28 -31.24 51.40 -18.72
C VAL A 28 -31.50 49.92 -18.92
N LEU A 29 -32.21 49.52 -19.97
CA LEU A 29 -32.52 48.15 -20.28
C LEU A 29 -31.23 47.34 -20.57
N ILE A 30 -30.31 47.93 -21.35
CA ILE A 30 -29.00 47.30 -21.63
C ILE A 30 -28.19 47.07 -20.34
N ILE A 31 -28.19 48.06 -19.43
CA ILE A 31 -27.50 47.94 -18.13
C ILE A 31 -28.12 46.81 -17.29
N ILE A 32 -29.42 46.67 -17.23
CA ILE A 32 -30.11 45.61 -16.52
C ILE A 32 -29.77 44.25 -17.11
N VAL A 33 -29.73 44.14 -18.44
CA VAL A 33 -29.34 42.87 -19.13
C VAL A 33 -27.88 42.52 -18.84
N LEU A 34 -26.97 43.50 -18.83
CA LEU A 34 -25.57 43.27 -18.49
C LEU A 34 -25.40 42.82 -17.04
N ILE A 35 -26.12 43.41 -16.10
CA ILE A 35 -26.10 43.00 -14.70
C ILE A 35 -26.66 41.58 -14.56
N GLY A 36 -27.76 41.24 -15.23
CA GLY A 36 -28.36 39.91 -15.22
C GLY A 36 -27.42 38.84 -15.80
N LEU A 37 -26.75 39.14 -16.93
CA LEU A 37 -25.76 38.26 -17.54
C LEU A 37 -24.55 38.07 -16.62
N SER A 38 -24.06 39.15 -16.02
CA SER A 38 -22.95 39.08 -15.05
C SER A 38 -23.31 38.24 -13.84
N TYR A 39 -24.53 38.36 -13.33
CA TYR A 39 -25.02 37.52 -12.24
C TYR A 39 -25.04 36.04 -12.64
N TYR A 40 -25.60 35.70 -13.78
CA TYR A 40 -25.74 34.33 -14.26
C TYR A 40 -24.38 33.68 -14.57
N PHE A 41 -23.46 34.40 -15.24
CA PHE A 41 -22.18 33.85 -15.67
C PHE A 41 -21.13 33.79 -14.56
N ILE A 42 -21.15 34.71 -13.58
CA ILE A 42 -20.06 34.82 -12.59
C ILE A 42 -20.51 34.33 -11.21
N LEU A 43 -21.71 34.69 -10.76
CA LEU A 43 -22.16 34.33 -9.42
C LEU A 43 -22.69 32.89 -9.33
N GLU A 44 -23.48 32.45 -10.28
CA GLU A 44 -24.07 31.12 -10.24
C GLU A 44 -23.03 29.99 -10.17
N PRO A 45 -21.95 29.93 -10.99
CA PRO A 45 -20.94 28.89 -10.89
C PRO A 45 -20.16 28.96 -9.57
N LYS A 46 -19.99 30.14 -8.97
CA LYS A 46 -19.33 30.28 -7.66
C LYS A 46 -20.22 29.81 -6.51
N TYR A 47 -21.51 30.09 -6.57
CA TYR A 47 -22.45 29.58 -5.57
C TYR A 47 -22.57 28.05 -5.60
N GLN A 48 -22.54 27.44 -6.76
CA GLN A 48 -22.56 25.99 -6.88
C GLN A 48 -21.27 25.33 -6.33
N GLN A 49 -20.11 26.00 -6.38
CA GLN A 49 -18.84 25.50 -5.80
C GLN A 49 -18.83 25.54 -4.27
N VAL A 50 -19.61 26.38 -3.64
CA VAL A 50 -19.74 26.53 -2.18
C VAL A 50 -20.94 25.74 -1.64
N GLY A 51 -21.94 25.43 -2.48
CA GLY A 51 -23.15 24.70 -2.12
C GLY A 51 -22.94 23.22 -1.81
N ILE A 52 -24.03 22.54 -1.51
CA ILE A 52 -24.07 21.11 -1.20
C ILE A 52 -23.52 20.31 -2.39
N GLY A 53 -22.32 19.73 -2.23
CA GLY A 53 -21.59 19.00 -3.27
C GLY A 53 -20.46 19.78 -3.96
N GLY A 54 -20.24 21.04 -3.65
CA GLY A 54 -19.14 21.84 -4.20
C GLY A 54 -17.79 21.55 -3.53
N LYS A 55 -16.70 21.86 -4.25
CA LYS A 55 -15.31 21.65 -3.80
C LYS A 55 -14.94 22.35 -2.47
N TYR A 56 -15.68 23.39 -2.11
CA TYR A 56 -15.46 24.20 -0.91
C TYR A 56 -16.61 24.03 0.11
N ASN A 57 -17.32 22.91 0.07
CA ASN A 57 -18.35 22.63 1.07
C ASN A 57 -17.71 22.52 2.46
N ILE A 58 -18.22 23.28 3.41
CA ILE A 58 -17.75 23.33 4.80
C ILE A 58 -17.80 21.94 5.44
N ASP A 59 -18.80 21.13 5.11
CA ASP A 59 -18.96 19.79 5.68
C ASP A 59 -17.92 18.81 5.16
N THR A 60 -17.57 18.89 3.87
CA THR A 60 -16.49 18.07 3.30
C THR A 60 -15.13 18.47 3.88
N LEU A 61 -14.87 19.76 4.06
CA LEU A 61 -13.65 20.25 4.71
C LEU A 61 -13.56 19.84 6.18
N LYS A 62 -14.66 19.88 6.93
CA LYS A 62 -14.72 19.37 8.31
C LYS A 62 -14.43 17.87 8.37
N GLN A 63 -15.02 17.08 7.48
CA GLN A 63 -14.75 15.64 7.42
C GLN A 63 -13.28 15.34 7.08
N GLU A 64 -12.69 16.12 6.17
CA GLU A 64 -11.27 15.98 5.84
C GLU A 64 -10.37 16.35 7.02
N LEU A 65 -10.69 17.41 7.75
CA LEU A 65 -9.99 17.79 8.98
C LEU A 65 -10.06 16.67 10.03
N ILE A 66 -11.24 16.11 10.27
CA ILE A 66 -11.42 14.99 11.21
C ILE A 66 -10.59 13.79 10.77
N LYS A 67 -10.60 13.43 9.49
CA LYS A 67 -9.77 12.34 8.97
C LYS A 67 -8.27 12.60 9.19
N ARG A 68 -7.81 13.81 8.94
CA ARG A 68 -6.39 14.19 9.16
C ARG A 68 -6.03 14.18 10.64
N GLN A 69 -6.91 14.65 11.53
CA GLN A 69 -6.70 14.57 12.97
C GLN A 69 -6.60 13.12 13.45
N ASN A 70 -7.55 12.27 13.05
CA ASN A 70 -7.52 10.85 13.39
C ASN A 70 -6.24 10.15 12.86
N TYR A 71 -5.80 10.50 11.65
CA TYR A 71 -4.54 9.99 11.10
C TYR A 71 -3.32 10.43 11.94
N LEU A 72 -3.26 11.71 12.33
CA LEU A 72 -2.19 12.23 13.20
C LEU A 72 -2.21 11.57 14.59
N ASP A 73 -3.39 11.36 15.17
CA ASP A 73 -3.51 10.70 16.48
C ASP A 73 -3.09 9.23 16.39
N ASN A 74 -3.41 8.53 15.30
CA ASN A 74 -2.94 7.18 15.07
C ASN A 74 -1.41 7.13 14.90
N LEU A 75 -0.81 8.08 14.16
CA LEU A 75 0.64 8.18 14.04
C LEU A 75 1.31 8.47 15.39
N LYS A 76 0.73 9.37 16.21
CA LYS A 76 1.25 9.65 17.57
C LYS A 76 1.18 8.41 18.46
N LYS A 77 0.06 7.68 18.42
CA LYS A 77 -0.07 6.41 19.16
C LYS A 77 0.94 5.37 18.68
N LEU A 78 1.15 5.26 17.37
CA LEU A 78 2.15 4.35 16.81
C LEU A 78 3.57 4.75 17.25
N ALA A 79 3.92 6.02 17.19
CA ALA A 79 5.20 6.53 17.64
C ALA A 79 5.42 6.31 19.15
N ALA A 80 4.39 6.54 19.98
CA ALA A 80 4.45 6.28 21.40
C ALA A 80 4.62 4.79 21.71
N ASN A 81 3.91 3.92 20.99
CA ASN A 81 4.07 2.47 21.13
C ASN A 81 5.47 2.03 20.72
N TYR A 82 6.02 2.59 19.64
CA TYR A 82 7.39 2.30 19.20
C TYR A 82 8.44 2.73 20.24
N GLN A 83 8.27 3.89 20.87
CA GLN A 83 9.16 4.35 21.94
C GLN A 83 9.06 3.52 23.22
N ASN A 84 7.92 2.85 23.47
CA ASN A 84 7.70 2.00 24.61
C ASN A 84 8.17 0.55 24.41
N ILE A 85 8.61 0.17 23.19
CA ILE A 85 9.20 -1.15 22.93
C ILE A 85 10.50 -1.24 23.75
N SER A 86 10.53 -2.16 24.70
CA SER A 86 11.72 -2.35 25.54
C SER A 86 12.88 -2.90 24.69
N GLN A 87 14.12 -2.64 25.12
CA GLN A 87 15.30 -3.23 24.46
C GLN A 87 15.23 -4.77 24.40
N THR A 88 14.62 -5.38 25.39
CA THR A 88 14.42 -6.84 25.44
C THR A 88 13.45 -7.33 24.33
N GLU A 89 12.41 -6.56 24.04
CA GLU A 89 11.48 -6.87 22.95
C GLU A 89 12.12 -6.65 21.57
N MET A 90 12.98 -5.62 21.45
CA MET A 90 13.77 -5.39 20.23
C MET A 90 14.76 -6.53 19.98
N LEU A 91 15.43 -7.06 21.01
CA LEU A 91 16.32 -8.21 20.89
C LEU A 91 15.54 -9.45 20.40
N LYS A 92 14.36 -9.72 20.98
CA LYS A 92 13.50 -10.82 20.52
C LYS A 92 13.04 -10.64 19.08
N LEU A 93 12.70 -9.41 18.68
CA LEU A 93 12.33 -9.11 17.30
C LEU A 93 13.48 -9.41 16.34
N ASN A 94 14.71 -9.09 16.75
CA ASN A 94 15.92 -9.34 15.96
C ASN A 94 16.25 -10.84 15.86
N GLU A 95 15.89 -11.66 16.86
CA GLU A 95 15.97 -13.12 16.78
C GLU A 95 14.94 -13.70 15.81
N VAL A 96 13.73 -13.14 15.77
CA VAL A 96 12.64 -13.57 14.85
C VAL A 96 12.94 -13.18 13.40
N LEU A 97 13.38 -11.93 13.20
CA LEU A 97 13.68 -11.35 11.89
C LEU A 97 15.00 -10.55 11.98
N PRO A 98 16.15 -11.15 11.75
CA PRO A 98 17.45 -10.48 11.80
C PRO A 98 17.54 -9.31 10.81
N GLU A 99 18.25 -8.25 11.20
CA GLU A 99 18.47 -7.07 10.36
C GLU A 99 19.45 -7.30 9.21
N GLU A 100 20.22 -8.39 9.29
CA GLU A 100 21.20 -8.76 8.27
C GLU A 100 21.15 -10.28 8.01
N GLU A 101 21.82 -10.68 6.93
CA GLU A 101 22.02 -12.08 6.57
C GLU A 101 23.02 -12.75 7.51
N ASP A 102 22.57 -13.20 8.68
CA ASP A 102 23.42 -13.94 9.63
C ASP A 102 23.49 -15.43 9.25
N ILE A 103 24.26 -15.75 8.21
CA ILE A 103 24.51 -17.14 7.78
C ILE A 103 25.23 -17.97 8.84
N PRO A 104 26.30 -17.47 9.51
CA PRO A 104 27.00 -18.23 10.54
C PRO A 104 26.10 -18.58 11.73
N GLY A 105 25.33 -17.64 12.23
CA GLY A 105 24.38 -17.86 13.33
C GLY A 105 23.30 -18.85 12.95
N LEU A 106 22.76 -18.75 11.72
CA LEU A 106 21.77 -19.67 11.18
C LEU A 106 22.33 -21.11 11.12
N PHE A 107 23.57 -21.27 10.67
CA PHE A 107 24.24 -22.59 10.60
C PHE A 107 24.36 -23.22 12.00
N VAL A 108 24.88 -22.46 12.97
CA VAL A 108 25.03 -22.93 14.35
C VAL A 108 23.67 -23.29 14.97
N GLN A 109 22.65 -22.49 14.74
CA GLN A 109 21.30 -22.75 15.22
C GLN A 109 20.72 -24.05 14.64
N LEU A 110 20.82 -24.24 13.33
CA LEU A 110 20.36 -25.48 12.67
C LEU A 110 21.15 -26.70 13.09
N GLN A 111 22.48 -26.57 13.31
CA GLN A 111 23.31 -27.62 13.80
C GLN A 111 22.93 -28.05 15.23
N ASN A 112 22.71 -27.10 16.12
CA ASN A 112 22.27 -27.38 17.49
C ASN A 112 20.90 -28.06 17.49
N LEU A 113 19.94 -27.57 16.73
CA LEU A 113 18.63 -28.20 16.58
C LEU A 113 18.71 -29.64 16.06
N ALA A 114 19.56 -29.88 15.09
CA ALA A 114 19.77 -31.25 14.59
C ALA A 114 20.38 -32.17 15.68
N GLN A 115 21.39 -31.71 16.39
CA GLN A 115 22.06 -32.47 17.45
C GLN A 115 21.10 -32.75 18.63
N GLU A 116 20.31 -31.80 19.06
CA GLU A 116 19.30 -31.96 20.13
C GLU A 116 18.25 -33.03 19.79
N ASN A 117 18.01 -33.24 18.49
CA ASN A 117 17.05 -34.24 17.99
C ASN A 117 17.75 -35.51 17.47
N ASN A 118 19.00 -35.77 17.87
CA ASN A 118 19.80 -36.94 17.49
C ASN A 118 20.00 -37.11 15.98
N LEU A 119 20.03 -36.01 15.25
CA LEU A 119 20.31 -35.96 13.82
C LEU A 119 21.70 -35.36 13.58
N LEU A 120 22.40 -35.89 12.60
CA LEU A 120 23.66 -35.33 12.12
C LEU A 120 23.40 -34.41 10.93
N LEU A 121 23.79 -33.16 11.02
CA LEU A 121 23.77 -32.23 9.90
C LEU A 121 24.97 -32.51 8.98
N ALA A 122 24.71 -33.16 7.86
CA ALA A 122 25.77 -33.55 6.91
C ALA A 122 26.19 -32.39 6.00
N SER A 123 25.26 -31.62 5.53
CA SER A 123 25.52 -30.42 4.73
C SER A 123 24.38 -29.38 4.80
N VAL A 124 24.75 -28.14 4.63
CA VAL A 124 23.80 -27.00 4.50
C VAL A 124 24.19 -26.22 3.27
N SER A 125 23.20 -25.94 2.42
CA SER A 125 23.36 -25.03 1.29
C SER A 125 22.42 -23.86 1.49
N ILE A 126 22.94 -22.65 1.53
CA ILE A 126 22.19 -21.42 1.73
C ILE A 126 22.35 -20.57 0.48
N ASN A 127 21.22 -20.16 -0.11
CA ASN A 127 21.20 -19.34 -1.30
C ASN A 127 20.21 -18.19 -1.10
N GLU A 128 20.62 -16.96 -1.44
CA GLU A 128 19.65 -15.86 -1.57
C GLU A 128 18.68 -16.16 -2.72
N THR A 129 17.42 -16.14 -2.42
CA THR A 129 16.41 -16.21 -3.46
C THR A 129 16.26 -14.80 -4.05
N SER A 130 16.94 -14.55 -5.17
CA SER A 130 16.77 -13.31 -5.95
C SER A 130 15.30 -13.18 -6.34
N GLY A 131 14.59 -12.25 -5.71
CA GLY A 131 13.14 -12.12 -5.76
C GLY A 131 12.57 -11.75 -7.13
N SER A 132 12.48 -12.75 -8.00
CA SER A 132 11.63 -12.69 -9.21
C SER A 132 10.47 -13.68 -9.15
N SER A 133 10.01 -14.05 -7.97
CA SER A 133 8.78 -14.84 -7.83
C SER A 133 7.57 -13.94 -7.76
N GLN A 134 6.79 -13.97 -8.81
CA GLN A 134 5.60 -13.19 -9.12
C GLN A 134 4.42 -13.34 -8.14
N ASN A 135 4.56 -13.97 -6.97
CA ASN A 135 3.42 -14.31 -6.11
C ASN A 135 3.62 -14.06 -4.61
N GLY A 136 4.39 -13.06 -4.22
CA GLY A 136 4.41 -12.65 -2.82
C GLY A 136 5.01 -11.24 -2.69
N ASN A 137 4.17 -10.24 -2.53
CA ASN A 137 4.58 -8.91 -2.11
C ASN A 137 5.08 -8.98 -0.65
N LEU A 138 6.27 -9.53 -0.43
CA LEU A 138 7.00 -9.28 0.80
C LEU A 138 7.26 -7.77 0.84
N ALA A 139 7.05 -7.14 1.99
CA ALA A 139 7.36 -5.73 2.18
C ALA A 139 8.80 -5.49 1.67
N GLY A 140 9.01 -4.42 0.88
CA GLY A 140 10.17 -4.25 0.00
C GLY A 140 11.57 -4.49 0.60
N ASN A 141 11.68 -4.48 1.94
CA ASN A 141 12.96 -4.67 2.67
C ASN A 141 13.12 -6.07 3.26
N ILE A 142 12.11 -6.96 3.16
CA ILE A 142 12.23 -8.34 3.63
C ILE A 142 12.80 -9.18 2.50
N LYS A 143 13.92 -9.87 2.80
CA LYS A 143 14.60 -10.80 1.90
C LYS A 143 14.39 -12.23 2.36
N LYS A 144 14.42 -13.15 1.40
CA LYS A 144 14.17 -14.57 1.59
C LYS A 144 15.43 -15.36 1.30
N LEU A 145 15.84 -16.24 2.23
CA LEU A 145 16.91 -17.20 2.06
C LEU A 145 16.32 -18.59 1.85
N SER A 146 16.80 -19.28 0.85
CA SER A 146 16.53 -20.71 0.64
C SER A 146 17.65 -21.54 1.27
N VAL A 147 17.28 -22.41 2.20
CA VAL A 147 18.21 -23.26 2.94
C VAL A 147 17.85 -24.72 2.65
N SER A 148 18.81 -25.46 2.12
CA SER A 148 18.70 -26.90 1.91
C SER A 148 19.57 -27.63 2.92
N LEU A 149 18.95 -28.44 3.78
CA LEU A 149 19.57 -29.21 4.84
C LEU A 149 19.66 -30.68 4.42
N ASN A 150 20.81 -31.29 4.60
CA ASN A 150 20.94 -32.72 4.49
C ASN A 150 21.23 -33.30 5.87
N LEU A 151 20.27 -34.05 6.40
CA LEU A 151 20.33 -34.65 7.73
C LEU A 151 20.51 -36.16 7.62
N ILE A 152 21.31 -36.73 8.49
CA ILE A 152 21.49 -38.17 8.61
C ILE A 152 20.98 -38.58 10.01
N GLY A 153 20.05 -39.53 10.01
CA GLY A 153 19.57 -40.15 11.25
C GLY A 153 20.51 -41.23 11.76
N GLY A 154 20.34 -41.57 13.05
CA GLY A 154 21.04 -42.68 13.65
C GLY A 154 20.64 -44.04 13.08
N GLN A 155 21.28 -45.12 13.57
CA GLN A 155 20.92 -46.50 13.18
C GLN A 155 19.53 -46.83 13.72
N GLY A 156 18.54 -46.95 12.83
CA GLY A 156 17.17 -47.29 13.18
C GLY A 156 16.14 -46.43 12.43
N ASN A 157 14.91 -46.42 12.96
CA ASN A 157 13.85 -45.64 12.35
C ASN A 157 13.96 -44.17 12.80
N SER A 158 14.75 -43.40 12.08
CA SER A 158 14.97 -41.98 12.35
C SER A 158 13.80 -41.05 11.96
N TYR A 159 12.66 -41.62 11.60
CA TYR A 159 11.46 -40.81 11.26
C TYR A 159 10.95 -39.96 12.44
N ASN A 160 10.99 -40.54 13.65
CA ASN A 160 10.58 -39.81 14.85
C ASN A 160 11.52 -38.64 15.18
N GLU A 161 12.82 -38.82 14.97
CA GLU A 161 13.86 -37.81 15.16
C GLU A 161 13.64 -36.63 14.19
N VAL A 162 13.38 -36.93 12.92
CA VAL A 162 13.05 -35.90 11.92
C VAL A 162 11.73 -35.17 12.26
N LYS A 163 10.74 -35.90 12.73
CA LYS A 163 9.46 -35.28 13.18
C LYS A 163 9.69 -34.34 14.36
N GLN A 164 10.53 -34.74 15.33
CA GLN A 164 10.90 -33.89 16.47
C GLN A 164 11.69 -32.67 16.01
N PHE A 165 12.60 -32.83 15.08
CA PHE A 165 13.34 -31.72 14.46
C PHE A 165 12.43 -30.74 13.75
N LEU A 166 11.45 -31.22 12.96
CA LEU A 166 10.47 -30.35 12.31
C LEU A 166 9.62 -29.59 13.33
N SER A 167 9.21 -30.28 14.42
CA SER A 167 8.49 -29.62 15.50
C SER A 167 9.37 -28.58 16.22
N ALA A 168 10.65 -28.87 16.44
CA ALA A 168 11.59 -27.92 17.04
C ALA A 168 11.81 -26.68 16.14
N LEU A 169 11.81 -26.85 14.82
CA LEU A 169 11.83 -25.72 13.87
C LEU A 169 10.57 -24.85 13.99
N GLU A 170 9.40 -25.47 14.16
CA GLU A 170 8.11 -24.77 14.31
C GLU A 170 8.06 -23.93 15.60
N TYR A 171 8.66 -24.42 16.69
CA TYR A 171 8.72 -23.71 17.98
C TYR A 171 9.93 -22.76 18.10
N ASN A 172 10.74 -22.66 17.06
CA ASN A 172 11.90 -21.76 17.06
C ASN A 172 11.46 -20.31 16.99
N LEU A 173 12.23 -19.40 17.59
CA LEU A 173 11.94 -17.96 17.53
C LEU A 173 12.11 -17.42 16.11
N ARG A 174 13.12 -17.89 15.38
CA ARG A 174 13.33 -17.48 13.98
C ARG A 174 12.26 -18.08 13.07
N ILE A 175 11.79 -17.30 12.13
CA ILE A 175 10.76 -17.74 11.16
C ILE A 175 11.37 -18.72 10.17
N PHE A 176 10.90 -19.97 10.23
CA PHE A 176 11.20 -21.03 9.26
C PHE A 176 9.93 -21.47 8.54
N ASP A 177 10.00 -21.53 7.22
CA ASP A 177 8.93 -22.02 6.37
C ASP A 177 9.40 -23.29 5.66
N VAL A 178 8.85 -24.44 6.02
CA VAL A 178 9.25 -25.74 5.46
C VAL A 178 8.59 -25.90 4.09
N ASN A 179 9.41 -25.88 3.04
CA ASN A 179 8.95 -26.00 1.67
C ASN A 179 8.77 -27.46 1.23
N SER A 180 9.76 -28.31 1.53
CA SER A 180 9.71 -29.73 1.15
C SER A 180 10.63 -30.58 2.02
N VAL A 181 10.23 -31.83 2.19
CA VAL A 181 10.98 -32.87 2.88
C VAL A 181 11.08 -34.06 1.95
N TYR A 182 12.32 -34.48 1.65
CA TYR A 182 12.61 -35.66 0.84
C TYR A 182 13.28 -36.71 1.72
N PHE A 183 12.83 -37.94 1.61
CA PHE A 183 13.40 -39.08 2.29
C PHE A 183 13.38 -40.31 1.39
N SER A 184 14.33 -41.23 1.61
CA SER A 184 14.34 -42.54 0.95
C SER A 184 14.14 -43.60 2.03
N PRO A 185 13.23 -44.57 1.83
CA PRO A 185 13.05 -45.67 2.78
C PRO A 185 14.31 -46.49 3.07
N ASP A 186 15.20 -46.54 2.09
CA ASP A 186 16.42 -47.36 2.13
C ASP A 186 17.65 -46.57 2.60
N SER A 187 17.51 -45.29 2.94
CA SER A 187 18.61 -44.43 3.37
C SER A 187 18.24 -43.66 4.64
N PRO A 188 19.14 -43.56 5.61
CA PRO A 188 18.94 -42.76 6.81
C PRO A 188 19.07 -41.25 6.54
N SER A 189 19.12 -40.82 5.28
CA SER A 189 19.31 -39.44 4.90
C SER A 189 17.98 -38.76 4.56
N TYR A 190 17.83 -37.51 5.03
CA TYR A 190 16.69 -36.66 4.82
C TYR A 190 17.16 -35.33 4.25
N THR A 191 16.54 -34.88 3.17
CA THR A 191 16.78 -33.54 2.62
C THR A 191 15.59 -32.67 2.92
N ILE A 192 15.80 -31.59 3.68
CA ILE A 192 14.78 -30.65 4.07
C ILE A 192 15.08 -29.28 3.45
N ASN A 193 14.17 -28.78 2.67
CA ASN A 193 14.26 -27.43 2.13
C ASN A 193 13.37 -26.50 2.91
N ILE A 194 13.96 -25.47 3.48
CA ILE A 194 13.28 -24.45 4.27
C ILE A 194 13.58 -23.07 3.71
N PHE A 195 12.70 -22.16 4.02
CA PHE A 195 12.93 -20.74 3.82
C PHE A 195 13.07 -20.05 5.17
N THR A 196 13.93 -19.05 5.23
CA THR A 196 14.01 -18.11 6.34
C THR A 196 14.07 -16.69 5.79
N TYR A 197 13.84 -15.72 6.65
CA TYR A 197 13.69 -14.33 6.26
C TYR A 197 14.63 -13.44 7.05
N TYR A 198 15.03 -12.33 6.47
CA TYR A 198 15.79 -11.28 7.12
C TYR A 198 15.39 -9.92 6.59
N TYR A 199 15.59 -8.89 7.38
CA TYR A 199 15.31 -7.51 7.02
C TYR A 199 16.60 -6.85 6.52
N LYS A 200 16.58 -6.33 5.29
CA LYS A 200 17.72 -5.60 4.72
C LYS A 200 17.46 -4.11 4.82
N ASN A 201 18.21 -3.43 5.68
CA ASN A 201 18.19 -1.98 5.75
C ASN A 201 18.97 -1.42 4.54
N ASN A 202 18.34 -0.58 3.73
CA ASN A 202 18.96 0.04 2.55
C ASN A 202 19.76 1.28 2.96
#